data_4b2b10a4ce56134d9a71c9f1c0cd2b50
#
_entry.id   4b2b10a4ce56134d9a71c9f1c0cd2b50
#
_cell.length_a   1.000
_cell.length_b   1.000
_cell.length_c   1.000
_cell.angle_alpha   90.00
_cell.angle_beta   90.00
_cell.angle_gamma   90.00
#
_symmetry.space_group_name_H-M   'P 1'
#
loop_
_entity.id
_entity.type
_entity.pdbx_description
1 polymer ?
#
loop_
_entity_poly.entity_id
_entity_poly.type
_entity_poly.pdbx_seq_one_letter_code
_entity_poly.pdbx_strand_id
1 'polypeptide(L)'
;MSNAIKDKYTQATLCFPIKGDAVLLAEKQKKIGAGYLNGFGGKPEPTDKSIYDTNARETKEEIGISVKNARKMGEIVFHNPSEYSELRNMIVHIFTASEWDGEPIESDEMKKAAWYKITDLDFSQFLPADILFIPRILSGECVKGVIEYNDDWSIKTSSISVTSGLEDCS
;
A
#
# COMPACT_ATOMS: atom_id res chain seq x y z
N MET A 1 -14.15 -12.50 -6.33
CA MET A 1 -13.47 -13.53 -5.49
C MET A 1 -14.35 -13.80 -4.28
N SER A 2 -14.68 -15.07 -4.03
CA SER A 2 -15.47 -15.44 -2.84
C SER A 2 -14.67 -15.24 -1.55
N ASN A 3 -15.34 -15.04 -0.41
CA ASN A 3 -14.65 -14.88 0.88
C ASN A 3 -13.74 -16.07 1.20
N ALA A 4 -14.17 -17.31 0.91
CA ALA A 4 -13.37 -18.52 1.10
C ALA A 4 -12.06 -18.56 0.27
N ILE A 5 -11.99 -17.83 -0.83
CA ILE A 5 -10.75 -17.70 -1.62
C ILE A 5 -9.87 -16.59 -1.03
N LYS A 6 -10.47 -15.48 -0.58
CA LYS A 6 -9.73 -14.39 0.09
C LYS A 6 -8.99 -14.88 1.34
N ASP A 7 -9.57 -15.83 2.09
CA ASP A 7 -8.95 -16.41 3.30
C ASP A 7 -7.64 -17.19 3.04
N LYS A 8 -7.35 -17.50 1.77
CA LYS A 8 -6.11 -18.18 1.35
C LYS A 8 -4.98 -17.22 0.97
N TYR A 9 -5.28 -15.91 0.90
CA TYR A 9 -4.30 -14.89 0.54
C TYR A 9 -3.82 -14.17 1.79
N THR A 10 -2.53 -13.87 1.83
CA THR A 10 -1.98 -12.99 2.87
C THR A 10 -2.58 -11.60 2.71
N GLN A 11 -3.24 -11.10 3.76
CA GLN A 11 -3.76 -9.74 3.78
C GLN A 11 -2.66 -8.77 4.19
N ALA A 12 -2.65 -7.59 3.61
CA ALA A 12 -1.77 -6.50 4.00
C ALA A 12 -2.41 -5.14 3.76
N THR A 13 -1.86 -4.13 4.41
CA THR A 13 -2.25 -2.73 4.21
C THR A 13 -1.13 -1.93 3.58
N LEU A 14 -1.47 -0.83 2.95
CA LEU A 14 -0.56 0.18 2.44
C LEU A 14 -1.22 1.55 2.58
N CYS A 15 -0.61 2.46 3.32
CA CYS A 15 -1.14 3.80 3.59
C CYS A 15 -0.29 4.88 2.92
N PHE A 16 -0.95 5.82 2.28
CA PHE A 16 -0.36 7.03 1.73
C PHE A 16 -0.88 8.26 2.49
N PRO A 17 -0.13 8.80 3.47
CA PRO A 17 -0.47 10.08 4.09
C PRO A 17 -0.31 11.21 3.08
N ILE A 18 -1.33 12.05 2.94
CA ILE A 18 -1.39 13.15 1.95
C ILE A 18 -1.56 14.48 2.68
N LYS A 19 -0.73 15.45 2.35
CA LYS A 19 -0.81 16.83 2.83
C LYS A 19 -0.79 17.79 1.66
N GLY A 20 -1.95 18.37 1.33
CA GLY A 20 -2.08 19.21 0.15
C GLY A 20 -1.77 18.45 -1.14
N ASP A 21 -0.77 18.88 -1.87
CA ASP A 21 -0.31 18.27 -3.12
C ASP A 21 0.89 17.30 -2.95
N ALA A 22 1.20 16.96 -1.69
CA ALA A 22 2.33 16.09 -1.35
C ALA A 22 1.89 14.81 -0.65
N VAL A 23 2.64 13.73 -0.87
CA VAL A 23 2.50 12.42 -0.23
C VAL A 23 3.74 12.09 0.57
N LEU A 24 3.56 11.54 1.77
CA LEU A 24 4.66 11.04 2.58
C LEU A 24 5.06 9.65 2.11
N LEU A 25 6.32 9.48 1.75
CA LEU A 25 6.91 8.21 1.33
C LEU A 25 8.23 7.99 2.07
N ALA A 26 8.65 6.74 2.14
CA ALA A 26 9.97 6.38 2.67
C ALA A 26 10.58 5.21 1.87
N GLU A 27 11.88 5.04 1.99
CA GLU A 27 12.60 3.90 1.41
C GLU A 27 12.43 2.68 2.30
N LYS A 28 11.84 1.64 1.75
CA LYS A 28 11.64 0.38 2.46
C LYS A 28 12.95 -0.37 2.61
N GLN A 29 13.24 -0.89 3.81
CA GLN A 29 14.53 -1.51 4.13
C GLN A 29 14.49 -3.04 4.08
N LYS A 30 13.31 -3.65 4.20
CA LYS A 30 13.15 -5.12 4.36
C LYS A 30 12.03 -5.67 3.49
N LYS A 31 12.06 -6.97 3.25
CA LYS A 31 11.02 -7.76 2.55
C LYS A 31 10.81 -7.31 1.11
N ILE A 32 9.61 -7.55 0.58
CA ILE A 32 9.23 -7.11 -0.76
C ILE A 32 9.30 -5.59 -0.86
N GLY A 33 9.96 -5.08 -1.88
CA GLY A 33 10.14 -3.65 -2.12
C GLY A 33 11.31 -3.02 -1.38
N ALA A 34 12.20 -3.79 -0.74
CA ALA A 34 13.42 -3.26 -0.13
C ALA A 34 14.26 -2.48 -1.16
N GLY A 35 14.66 -1.25 -0.80
CA GLY A 35 15.38 -0.31 -1.67
C GLY A 35 14.50 0.59 -2.53
N TYR A 36 13.18 0.38 -2.54
CA TYR A 36 12.22 1.20 -3.28
C TYR A 36 11.44 2.15 -2.35
N LEU A 37 10.95 3.25 -2.92
CA LEU A 37 9.98 4.11 -2.24
C LEU A 37 8.65 3.41 -2.09
N ASN A 38 8.00 3.61 -0.92
CA ASN A 38 6.67 3.09 -0.68
C ASN A 38 5.93 3.93 0.38
N GLY A 39 4.62 3.68 0.51
CA GLY A 39 3.83 4.06 1.67
C GLY A 39 4.09 3.12 2.85
N PHE A 40 3.21 3.16 3.85
CA PHE A 40 3.37 2.48 5.14
C PHE A 40 2.30 1.41 5.34
N GLY A 41 2.67 0.25 5.85
CA GLY A 41 1.71 -0.81 6.09
C GLY A 41 2.34 -2.17 6.35
N GLY A 42 1.50 -3.13 6.63
CA GLY A 42 1.92 -4.49 6.94
C GLY A 42 0.74 -5.43 7.07
N LYS A 43 0.95 -6.54 7.78
CA LYS A 43 -0.02 -7.62 7.91
C LYS A 43 -0.91 -7.44 9.14
N PRO A 44 -2.16 -7.94 9.09
CA PRO A 44 -3.01 -8.02 10.28
C PRO A 44 -2.37 -8.84 11.40
N GLU A 45 -2.61 -8.40 12.63
CA GLU A 45 -2.32 -9.13 13.85
C GLU A 45 -3.61 -9.59 14.54
N PRO A 46 -3.55 -10.61 15.43
CA PRO A 46 -4.76 -11.10 16.12
C PRO A 46 -5.53 -10.07 16.94
N THR A 47 -4.86 -8.98 17.34
CA THR A 47 -5.45 -7.86 18.09
C THR A 47 -6.20 -6.87 17.21
N ASP A 48 -5.95 -6.88 15.89
CA ASP A 48 -6.63 -6.00 14.95
C ASP A 48 -8.07 -6.50 14.72
N LYS A 49 -9.05 -5.64 14.90
CA LYS A 49 -10.46 -5.97 14.71
C LYS A 49 -10.91 -5.81 13.26
N SER A 50 -10.14 -5.06 12.48
CA SER A 50 -10.43 -4.76 11.07
C SER A 50 -9.16 -4.42 10.31
N ILE A 51 -9.25 -4.40 8.99
CA ILE A 51 -8.14 -3.96 8.14
C ILE A 51 -7.80 -2.48 8.35
N TYR A 52 -8.75 -1.67 8.83
CA TYR A 52 -8.52 -0.27 9.22
C TYR A 52 -7.64 -0.18 10.47
N ASP A 53 -7.86 -1.07 11.46
CA ASP A 53 -7.01 -1.14 12.65
C ASP A 53 -5.59 -1.55 12.29
N THR A 54 -5.43 -2.52 11.40
CA THR A 54 -4.13 -2.91 10.83
C THR A 54 -3.43 -1.72 10.20
N ASN A 55 -4.15 -0.98 9.33
CA ASN A 55 -3.61 0.21 8.68
C ASN A 55 -3.13 1.26 9.69
N ALA A 56 -3.92 1.55 10.71
CA ALA A 56 -3.59 2.53 11.74
C ALA A 56 -2.39 2.09 12.56
N ARG A 57 -2.35 0.82 13.01
CA ARG A 57 -1.25 0.25 13.81
C ARG A 57 0.06 0.25 13.03
N GLU A 58 0.06 -0.31 11.83
CA GLU A 58 1.26 -0.42 11.00
C GLU A 58 1.82 0.96 10.61
N THR A 59 0.97 1.91 10.25
CA THR A 59 1.42 3.27 9.93
C THR A 59 2.09 3.93 11.15
N LYS A 60 1.53 3.72 12.35
CA LYS A 60 2.14 4.22 13.58
C LYS A 60 3.47 3.55 13.89
N GLU A 61 3.58 2.25 13.72
CA GLU A 61 4.82 1.49 13.97
C GLU A 61 5.93 1.86 13.00
N GLU A 62 5.60 2.03 11.71
CA GLU A 62 6.59 2.30 10.67
C GLU A 62 7.04 3.75 10.58
N ILE A 63 6.16 4.73 10.86
CA ILE A 63 6.47 6.15 10.66
C ILE A 63 6.04 7.07 11.81
N GLY A 64 5.47 6.53 12.88
CA GLY A 64 5.19 7.28 14.11
C GLY A 64 3.93 8.14 14.12
N ILE A 65 3.16 8.19 13.03
CA ILE A 65 1.91 8.96 12.97
C ILE A 65 0.68 8.11 13.25
N SER A 66 -0.29 8.67 13.97
CA SER A 66 -1.59 8.04 14.23
C SER A 66 -2.62 8.58 13.25
N VAL A 67 -2.86 7.87 12.16
CA VAL A 67 -3.81 8.28 11.12
C VAL A 67 -5.25 8.26 11.63
N LYS A 68 -6.05 9.23 11.16
CA LYS A 68 -7.47 9.37 11.44
C LYS A 68 -8.26 9.35 10.14
N ASN A 69 -9.46 8.80 10.19
CA ASN A 69 -10.38 8.81 9.04
C ASN A 69 -9.72 8.34 7.73
N ALA A 70 -8.81 7.34 7.82
CA ALA A 70 -8.19 6.78 6.64
C ALA A 70 -9.26 6.18 5.72
N ARG A 71 -9.15 6.46 4.42
CA ARG A 71 -10.07 5.98 3.39
C ARG A 71 -9.44 4.83 2.62
N LYS A 72 -10.16 3.74 2.47
CA LYS A 72 -9.74 2.62 1.62
C LYS A 72 -9.99 2.94 0.16
N MET A 73 -8.92 3.20 -0.57
CA MET A 73 -8.94 3.64 -1.97
C MET A 73 -8.59 2.53 -2.97
N GLY A 74 -8.07 1.41 -2.49
CA GLY A 74 -7.66 0.32 -3.38
C GLY A 74 -7.72 -1.06 -2.73
N GLU A 75 -7.91 -2.05 -3.58
CA GLU A 75 -7.77 -3.48 -3.25
C GLU A 75 -7.11 -4.17 -4.45
N ILE A 76 -5.83 -4.50 -4.29
CA ILE A 76 -5.03 -5.12 -5.35
C ILE A 76 -4.59 -6.51 -4.92
N VAL A 77 -4.86 -7.49 -5.76
CA VAL A 77 -4.31 -8.85 -5.63
C VAL A 77 -2.95 -8.89 -6.28
N PHE A 78 -1.95 -9.30 -5.53
CA PHE A 78 -0.59 -9.51 -6.03
C PHE A 78 -0.24 -11.00 -6.07
N HIS A 79 0.32 -11.43 -7.19
CA HIS A 79 1.05 -12.68 -7.33
C HIS A 79 2.53 -12.33 -7.48
N ASN A 80 3.24 -12.41 -6.35
CA ASN A 80 4.65 -12.01 -6.25
C ASN A 80 5.60 -13.11 -6.78
N PRO A 81 6.90 -12.80 -7.00
CA PRO A 81 7.89 -13.79 -7.39
C PRO A 81 7.92 -15.02 -6.46
N SER A 82 8.28 -16.18 -7.03
CA SER A 82 8.19 -17.47 -6.35
C SER A 82 9.09 -17.61 -5.11
N GLU A 83 10.17 -16.84 -5.03
CA GLU A 83 11.07 -16.79 -3.86
C GLU A 83 10.38 -16.31 -2.57
N TYR A 84 9.26 -15.57 -2.69
CA TYR A 84 8.48 -15.07 -1.56
C TYR A 84 7.31 -16.00 -1.24
N SER A 85 7.56 -17.27 -0.95
CA SER A 85 6.55 -18.32 -0.82
C SER A 85 5.36 -17.97 0.09
N GLU A 86 5.62 -17.37 1.26
CA GLU A 86 4.57 -16.92 2.21
C GLU A 86 3.83 -15.65 1.78
N LEU A 87 4.47 -14.84 0.93
CA LEU A 87 3.95 -13.58 0.42
C LEU A 87 3.60 -13.66 -1.08
N ARG A 88 3.61 -14.87 -1.64
CA ARG A 88 3.37 -15.05 -3.07
C ARG A 88 2.00 -14.56 -3.50
N ASN A 89 0.98 -14.84 -2.71
CA ASN A 89 -0.38 -14.43 -2.99
C ASN A 89 -0.85 -13.47 -1.90
N MET A 90 -1.02 -12.21 -2.24
CA MET A 90 -1.40 -11.16 -1.31
C MET A 90 -2.63 -10.41 -1.80
N ILE A 91 -3.44 -9.95 -0.85
CA ILE A 91 -4.41 -8.89 -1.08
C ILE A 91 -3.93 -7.67 -0.30
N VAL A 92 -3.60 -6.61 -1.01
CA VAL A 92 -3.17 -5.34 -0.42
C VAL A 92 -4.33 -4.36 -0.43
N HIS A 93 -4.73 -3.94 0.76
CA HIS A 93 -5.73 -2.90 0.98
C HIS A 93 -5.02 -1.55 1.08
N ILE A 94 -5.34 -0.65 0.15
CA ILE A 94 -4.62 0.61 0.00
C ILE A 94 -5.46 1.75 0.55
N PHE A 95 -4.84 2.55 1.41
CA PHE A 95 -5.48 3.66 2.11
C PHE A 95 -4.81 4.98 1.77
N THR A 96 -5.59 6.05 1.83
CA THR A 96 -5.09 7.42 1.95
C THR A 96 -5.53 8.01 3.28
N ALA A 97 -4.73 8.89 3.86
CA ALA A 97 -5.06 9.63 5.06
C ALA A 97 -4.60 11.07 4.93
N SER A 98 -5.48 12.03 5.25
CA SER A 98 -5.17 13.48 5.25
C SER A 98 -5.13 14.07 6.66
N GLU A 99 -5.44 13.27 7.68
CA GLU A 99 -5.46 13.68 9.08
C GLU A 99 -4.71 12.66 9.93
N TRP A 100 -3.89 13.14 10.86
CA TRP A 100 -3.16 12.31 11.83
C TRP A 100 -2.70 13.13 13.03
N ASP A 101 -2.33 12.43 14.09
CA ASP A 101 -1.59 12.98 15.23
C ASP A 101 -0.13 12.54 15.17
N GLY A 102 0.76 13.37 15.69
CA GLY A 102 2.19 13.12 15.74
C GLY A 102 2.93 13.62 14.51
N GLU A 103 4.24 13.51 14.57
CA GLU A 103 5.16 13.87 13.49
C GLU A 103 5.84 12.60 12.93
N PRO A 104 6.14 12.55 11.64
CA PRO A 104 6.84 11.42 11.04
C PRO A 104 8.19 11.16 11.73
N ILE A 105 8.40 9.92 12.18
CA ILE A 105 9.64 9.44 12.77
C ILE A 105 10.03 8.14 12.05
N GLU A 106 11.20 8.13 11.46
CA GLU A 106 11.72 6.93 10.78
C GLU A 106 11.88 5.74 11.73
N SER A 107 11.70 4.55 11.18
CA SER A 107 11.91 3.27 11.85
C SER A 107 13.04 2.46 11.19
N ASP A 108 13.31 1.26 11.70
CA ASP A 108 14.25 0.35 11.05
C ASP A 108 13.75 -0.24 9.72
N GLU A 109 12.46 -0.16 9.49
CA GLU A 109 11.83 -0.67 8.26
C GLU A 109 11.66 0.40 7.18
N MET A 110 11.54 1.69 7.59
CA MET A 110 11.28 2.81 6.69
C MET A 110 12.24 3.96 6.97
N LYS A 111 13.13 4.23 6.03
CA LYS A 111 14.17 5.27 6.10
C LYS A 111 13.96 6.34 5.03
N LYS A 112 14.70 7.44 5.17
CA LYS A 112 14.66 8.57 4.23
C LYS A 112 13.25 9.08 3.96
N ALA A 113 12.43 9.16 5.01
CA ALA A 113 11.07 9.67 4.91
C ALA A 113 11.06 11.11 4.44
N ALA A 114 10.25 11.41 3.42
CA ALA A 114 10.12 12.75 2.87
C ALA A 114 8.74 12.97 2.25
N TRP A 115 8.36 14.25 2.16
CA TRP A 115 7.19 14.68 1.42
C TRP A 115 7.55 14.87 -0.05
N TYR A 116 6.86 14.16 -0.92
CA TYR A 116 7.04 14.23 -2.38
C TYR A 116 5.82 14.90 -3.00
N LYS A 117 6.06 15.85 -3.90
CA LYS A 117 4.97 16.43 -4.69
C LYS A 117 4.40 15.35 -5.61
N ILE A 118 3.08 15.14 -5.54
CA ILE A 118 2.40 14.03 -6.23
C ILE A 118 2.63 14.07 -7.75
N THR A 119 2.62 15.28 -8.34
CA THR A 119 2.84 15.46 -9.78
C THR A 119 4.28 15.19 -10.25
N ASP A 120 5.24 15.17 -9.31
CA ASP A 120 6.67 15.07 -9.61
C ASP A 120 7.26 13.69 -9.19
N LEU A 121 6.39 12.71 -8.87
CA LEU A 121 6.84 11.37 -8.49
C LEU A 121 7.60 10.68 -9.62
N ASP A 122 8.81 10.22 -9.30
CA ASP A 122 9.64 9.41 -10.19
C ASP A 122 9.37 7.92 -9.94
N PHE A 123 8.54 7.30 -10.77
CA PHE A 123 8.17 5.90 -10.63
C PHE A 123 9.31 4.91 -10.91
N SER A 124 10.48 5.35 -11.39
CA SER A 124 11.67 4.50 -11.43
C SER A 124 12.18 4.12 -10.04
N GLN A 125 11.78 4.86 -9.01
CA GLN A 125 12.11 4.59 -7.59
C GLN A 125 11.12 3.66 -6.89
N PHE A 126 10.11 3.15 -7.59
CA PHE A 126 9.07 2.25 -7.10
C PHE A 126 9.17 0.87 -7.75
N LEU A 127 8.46 -0.11 -7.21
CA LEU A 127 8.30 -1.39 -7.90
C LEU A 127 7.59 -1.19 -9.27
N PRO A 128 7.90 -2.03 -10.28
CA PRO A 128 7.46 -1.77 -11.66
C PRO A 128 5.95 -1.57 -11.85
N ALA A 129 5.12 -2.26 -11.07
CA ALA A 129 3.67 -2.16 -11.23
C ALA A 129 3.03 -1.00 -10.45
N ASP A 130 3.76 -0.31 -9.59
CA ASP A 130 3.20 0.75 -8.74
C ASP A 130 2.66 1.92 -9.56
N ILE A 131 3.27 2.21 -10.71
CA ILE A 131 2.77 3.23 -11.65
C ILE A 131 1.35 2.95 -12.17
N LEU A 132 0.90 1.69 -12.13
CA LEU A 132 -0.41 1.31 -12.65
C LEU A 132 -1.57 1.73 -11.74
N PHE A 133 -1.31 1.90 -10.44
CA PHE A 133 -2.37 2.17 -9.46
C PHE A 133 -2.10 3.37 -8.53
N ILE A 134 -0.85 3.63 -8.13
CA ILE A 134 -0.55 4.72 -7.20
C ILE A 134 -1.00 6.09 -7.74
N PRO A 135 -0.72 6.49 -9.00
CA PRO A 135 -1.18 7.78 -9.52
C PRO A 135 -2.70 7.94 -9.46
N ARG A 136 -3.45 6.87 -9.75
CA ARG A 136 -4.92 6.89 -9.70
C ARG A 136 -5.43 7.10 -8.28
N ILE A 137 -4.88 6.37 -7.31
CA ILE A 137 -5.23 6.51 -5.89
C ILE A 137 -4.91 7.92 -5.38
N LEU A 138 -3.73 8.44 -5.71
CA LEU A 138 -3.32 9.78 -5.28
C LEU A 138 -4.11 10.90 -5.97
N SER A 139 -4.74 10.63 -7.11
CA SER A 139 -5.70 11.55 -7.77
C SER A 139 -7.13 11.44 -7.21
N GLY A 140 -7.38 10.51 -6.28
CA GLY A 140 -8.69 10.32 -5.65
C GLY A 140 -9.57 9.24 -6.29
N GLU A 141 -9.05 8.48 -7.26
CA GLU A 141 -9.77 7.33 -7.83
C GLU A 141 -9.68 6.12 -6.92
N CYS A 142 -10.74 5.36 -6.85
CA CYS A 142 -10.78 4.07 -6.19
C CYS A 142 -10.53 2.95 -7.19
N VAL A 143 -9.62 2.02 -6.87
CA VAL A 143 -9.20 0.99 -7.81
C VAL A 143 -9.28 -0.42 -7.24
N LYS A 144 -9.58 -1.38 -8.12
CA LYS A 144 -9.40 -2.82 -7.87
C LYS A 144 -8.58 -3.43 -9.00
N GLY A 145 -7.82 -4.46 -8.67
CA GLY A 145 -7.08 -5.13 -9.71
C GLY A 145 -6.31 -6.36 -9.27
N VAL A 146 -5.63 -6.92 -10.26
CA VAL A 146 -4.74 -8.07 -10.11
C VAL A 146 -3.44 -7.75 -10.84
N ILE A 147 -2.32 -8.00 -10.19
CA ILE A 147 -0.98 -7.85 -10.74
C ILE A 147 -0.21 -9.14 -10.51
N GLU A 148 0.36 -9.70 -11.56
CA GLU A 148 1.24 -10.86 -11.48
C GLU A 148 2.64 -10.47 -11.96
N TYR A 149 3.65 -10.76 -11.14
CA TYR A 149 5.06 -10.57 -11.46
C TYR A 149 5.70 -11.87 -11.95
N ASN A 150 6.66 -11.76 -12.85
CA ASN A 150 7.66 -12.79 -13.07
C ASN A 150 8.69 -12.81 -11.94
N ASP A 151 9.55 -13.82 -11.87
CA ASP A 151 10.56 -13.94 -10.82
C ASP A 151 11.64 -12.84 -10.87
N ASP A 152 11.78 -12.15 -12.00
CA ASP A 152 12.68 -10.98 -12.17
C ASP A 152 12.01 -9.63 -11.87
N TRP A 153 10.82 -9.62 -11.26
CA TRP A 153 9.99 -8.44 -10.99
C TRP A 153 9.44 -7.73 -12.24
N SER A 154 9.63 -8.23 -13.42
CA SER A 154 8.88 -7.74 -14.58
C SER A 154 7.39 -8.10 -14.45
N ILE A 155 6.51 -7.25 -15.00
CA ILE A 155 5.07 -7.50 -14.98
C ILE A 155 4.75 -8.62 -15.97
N LYS A 156 4.16 -9.71 -15.48
CA LYS A 156 3.65 -10.80 -16.32
C LYS A 156 2.26 -10.48 -16.85
N THR A 157 1.35 -10.13 -15.95
CA THR A 157 -0.01 -9.68 -16.28
C THR A 157 -0.47 -8.60 -15.33
N SER A 158 -1.36 -7.73 -15.79
CA SER A 158 -2.01 -6.75 -14.94
C SER A 158 -3.42 -6.43 -15.44
N SER A 159 -4.33 -6.20 -14.49
CA SER A 159 -5.68 -5.70 -14.75
C SER A 159 -6.08 -4.79 -13.61
N ILE A 160 -6.16 -3.49 -13.88
CA ILE A 160 -6.54 -2.47 -12.91
C ILE A 160 -7.75 -1.70 -13.45
N SER A 161 -8.79 -1.59 -12.65
CA SER A 161 -10.00 -0.84 -12.99
C SER A 161 -10.41 0.13 -11.89
N VAL A 162 -10.99 1.26 -12.29
CA VAL A 162 -11.67 2.16 -11.38
C VAL A 162 -12.96 1.52 -10.89
N THR A 163 -13.29 1.68 -9.63
CA THR A 163 -14.46 1.05 -9.01
C THR A 163 -15.13 1.97 -8.00
N SER A 164 -16.45 1.86 -7.86
CA SER A 164 -17.22 2.39 -6.73
C SER A 164 -17.56 1.31 -5.68
N GLY A 165 -17.08 0.09 -5.87
CA GLY A 165 -17.43 -1.06 -5.03
C GLY A 165 -16.56 -1.27 -3.80
N LEU A 166 -15.79 -0.27 -3.36
CA LEU A 166 -15.11 -0.24 -2.06
C LEU A 166 -15.95 0.56 -1.07
N GLU A 167 -15.81 0.27 0.22
CA GLU A 167 -16.60 0.87 1.29
C GLU A 167 -16.54 2.42 1.29
N ASP A 168 -15.35 2.99 1.05
CA ASP A 168 -15.13 4.43 1.07
C ASP A 168 -15.21 5.11 -0.32
N CYS A 169 -15.68 4.37 -1.32
CA CYS A 169 -15.69 4.77 -2.72
C CYS A 169 -17.12 4.80 -3.25
N SER A 170 -17.82 5.82 -2.93
CA SER A 170 -19.19 6.05 -3.44
C SER A 170 -19.25 7.20 -4.44
#